data_6ab8e625ad5d9e0f19305d5d0516d50e
#
_entry.id   6ab8e625ad5d9e0f19305d5d0516d50e
#
_cell.length_a   1.000
_cell.length_b   1.000
_cell.length_c   1.000
_cell.angle_alpha   90.00
_cell.angle_beta   90.00
_cell.angle_gamma   90.00
#
_symmetry.space_group_name_H-M   'P 1'
#
loop_
_entity.id
_entity.type
_entity.pdbx_description
1 polymer ?
#
loop_
_entity_poly.entity_id
_entity_poly.type
_entity_poly.pdbx_seq_one_letter_code
_entity_poly.pdbx_strand_id
1 'polypeptide(L)'
;ASDVYKRQVPIVSKVTGISLARHATEIMLGKKLKSMNLKPRPCRFIGVKEAVFPFNMFPEVDPVLGPEMRATGEVMGIADNFGMAYYKSQEAAGCILPTSGKVLVTVSDRDKKFIEPIARDLISLGFKIVSTGGTAEYLRGQGVETEVVNKLHEGRPNLGDMITNKQIDLIINTPVDRTSMIDDSFIRMQSIQKKIPYMTTIAAARATVEGIRSAQHVKVSPRSLQEYHS
;
A
#
# COMPACT_ATOMS: atom_id res chain seq x y z
N ALA A 1 -12.60 21.86 -6.41
CA ALA A 1 -11.61 22.88 -6.01
C ALA A 1 -11.01 22.60 -4.62
N SER A 2 -11.83 22.31 -3.62
CA SER A 2 -11.36 22.05 -2.24
C SER A 2 -10.35 20.90 -2.13
N ASP A 3 -10.55 19.83 -2.89
CA ASP A 3 -9.69 18.65 -2.87
C ASP A 3 -8.29 18.91 -3.44
N VAL A 4 -8.22 19.70 -4.51
CA VAL A 4 -6.94 20.11 -5.12
C VAL A 4 -6.12 20.95 -4.14
N TYR A 5 -6.71 21.96 -3.53
CA TYR A 5 -5.99 22.86 -2.62
C TYR A 5 -5.52 22.18 -1.34
N LYS A 6 -6.37 21.35 -0.74
CA LYS A 6 -6.05 20.73 0.56
C LYS A 6 -5.13 19.52 0.44
N ARG A 7 -5.26 18.74 -0.64
CA ARG A 7 -4.61 17.43 -0.72
C ARG A 7 -3.51 17.34 -1.76
N GLN A 8 -3.62 18.03 -2.90
CA GLN A 8 -2.65 17.94 -3.99
C GLN A 8 -1.58 19.04 -3.91
N VAL A 9 -1.96 20.29 -3.68
CA VAL A 9 -1.02 21.42 -3.62
C VAL A 9 0.12 21.20 -2.60
N PRO A 10 -0.13 20.71 -1.38
CA PRO A 10 0.96 20.49 -0.42
C PRO A 10 1.96 19.42 -0.88
N ILE A 11 1.51 18.28 -1.40
CA ILE A 11 2.43 17.22 -1.85
C ILE A 11 3.22 17.66 -3.07
N VAL A 12 2.58 18.27 -4.06
CA VAL A 12 3.27 18.76 -5.26
C VAL A 12 4.33 19.79 -4.87
N SER A 13 4.01 20.73 -3.98
CA SER A 13 4.98 21.71 -3.48
C SER A 13 6.18 21.06 -2.82
N LYS A 14 5.96 20.02 -2.00
CA LYS A 14 7.03 19.32 -1.29
C LYS A 14 7.92 18.49 -2.22
N VAL A 15 7.31 17.83 -3.23
CA VAL A 15 8.05 17.00 -4.17
C VAL A 15 8.82 17.82 -5.20
N THR A 16 8.25 18.94 -5.66
CA THR A 16 8.85 19.78 -6.71
C THR A 16 9.75 20.89 -6.17
N GLY A 17 9.68 21.21 -4.89
CA GLY A 17 10.34 22.38 -4.29
C GLY A 17 9.72 23.72 -4.70
N ILE A 18 8.54 23.72 -5.35
CA ILE A 18 7.84 24.93 -5.78
C ILE A 18 6.73 25.25 -4.77
N SER A 19 6.81 26.40 -4.12
CA SER A 19 5.79 26.82 -3.16
C SER A 19 4.50 27.28 -3.85
N LEU A 20 3.66 26.31 -4.24
CA LEU A 20 2.42 26.59 -5.00
C LEU A 20 1.46 27.48 -4.21
N ALA A 21 1.32 27.28 -2.89
CA ALA A 21 0.46 28.11 -2.06
C ALA A 21 0.90 29.57 -2.05
N ARG A 22 2.22 29.82 -1.93
CA ARG A 22 2.78 31.18 -2.01
C ARG A 22 2.48 31.83 -3.37
N HIS A 23 2.72 31.11 -4.46
CA HIS A 23 2.44 31.62 -5.80
C HIS A 23 0.95 31.87 -6.03
N ALA A 24 0.07 31.00 -5.53
CA ALA A 24 -1.37 31.23 -5.58
C ALA A 24 -1.75 32.53 -4.83
N THR A 25 -1.21 32.76 -3.64
CA THR A 25 -1.45 33.99 -2.88
C THR A 25 -0.96 35.23 -3.63
N GLU A 26 0.24 35.19 -4.20
CA GLU A 26 0.79 36.31 -4.99
C GLU A 26 -0.13 36.64 -6.20
N ILE A 27 -0.70 35.64 -6.88
CA ILE A 27 -1.65 35.82 -7.98
C ILE A 27 -2.96 36.44 -7.46
N MET A 28 -3.47 35.99 -6.33
CA MET A 28 -4.67 36.57 -5.72
C MET A 28 -4.47 38.04 -5.32
N LEU A 29 -3.23 38.43 -5.02
CA LEU A 29 -2.85 39.83 -4.76
C LEU A 29 -2.57 40.64 -6.05
N GLY A 30 -2.89 40.09 -7.23
CA GLY A 30 -2.82 40.79 -8.51
C GLY A 30 -1.52 40.56 -9.31
N LYS A 31 -0.56 39.76 -8.81
CA LYS A 31 0.64 39.44 -9.57
C LYS A 31 0.31 38.54 -10.77
N LYS A 32 0.74 38.90 -11.95
CA LYS A 32 0.48 38.12 -13.16
C LYS A 32 1.38 36.88 -13.21
N LEU A 33 0.82 35.71 -13.52
CA LEU A 33 1.55 34.45 -13.64
C LEU A 33 2.78 34.58 -14.57
N LYS A 34 2.65 35.28 -15.68
CA LYS A 34 3.75 35.53 -16.63
C LYS A 34 4.97 36.27 -15.99
N SER A 35 4.71 37.14 -15.00
CA SER A 35 5.80 37.89 -14.33
C SER A 35 6.52 37.06 -13.25
N MET A 36 6.01 35.89 -12.88
CA MET A 36 6.60 35.04 -11.85
C MET A 36 7.79 34.21 -12.35
N ASN A 37 7.99 34.18 -13.67
CA ASN A 37 9.10 33.45 -14.31
C ASN A 37 9.25 32.01 -13.82
N LEU A 38 8.12 31.31 -13.60
CA LEU A 38 8.08 29.93 -13.16
C LEU A 38 8.57 29.04 -14.31
N LYS A 39 9.77 28.49 -14.14
CA LYS A 39 10.30 27.51 -15.10
C LYS A 39 9.95 26.09 -14.63
N PRO A 40 9.51 25.21 -15.54
CA PRO A 40 9.39 23.80 -15.24
C PRO A 40 10.73 23.25 -14.73
N ARG A 41 10.74 22.63 -13.57
CA ARG A 41 11.90 21.89 -13.06
C ARG A 41 11.64 20.41 -13.25
N PRO A 42 12.58 19.64 -13.80
CA PRO A 42 12.43 18.20 -13.82
C PRO A 42 12.34 17.70 -12.36
N CYS A 43 11.29 16.92 -12.09
CA CYS A 43 11.17 16.30 -10.78
C CYS A 43 12.19 15.16 -10.70
N ARG A 44 13.20 15.31 -9.83
CA ARG A 44 14.28 14.31 -9.66
C ARG A 44 13.89 13.17 -8.75
N PHE A 45 12.83 13.36 -7.98
CA PHE A 45 12.39 12.43 -6.95
C PHE A 45 10.96 11.97 -7.22
N ILE A 46 10.65 10.80 -6.71
CA ILE A 46 9.29 10.27 -6.71
C ILE A 46 8.67 10.54 -5.35
N GLY A 47 7.49 11.13 -5.35
CA GLY A 47 6.67 11.33 -4.17
C GLY A 47 5.46 10.39 -4.19
N VAL A 48 5.30 9.59 -3.16
CA VAL A 48 4.13 8.74 -2.95
C VAL A 48 3.35 9.29 -1.76
N LYS A 49 2.06 9.49 -1.97
CA LYS A 49 1.12 9.92 -0.94
C LYS A 49 0.27 8.74 -0.49
N GLU A 50 0.18 8.55 0.82
CA GLU A 50 -0.63 7.51 1.42
C GLU A 50 -1.68 8.13 2.35
N ALA A 51 -2.90 7.58 2.33
CA ALA A 51 -3.94 7.94 3.28
C ALA A 51 -3.74 7.21 4.60
N VAL A 52 -3.94 7.91 5.72
CA VAL A 52 -3.87 7.31 7.05
C VAL A 52 -5.28 7.18 7.60
N PHE A 53 -5.69 5.94 7.88
CA PHE A 53 -6.99 5.64 8.48
C PHE A 53 -6.81 5.18 9.93
N PRO A 54 -7.46 5.82 10.91
CA PRO A 54 -7.32 5.48 12.33
C PRO A 54 -8.19 4.27 12.73
N PHE A 55 -8.30 3.23 11.89
CA PHE A 55 -9.13 2.06 12.17
C PHE A 55 -8.71 1.30 13.42
N ASN A 56 -7.43 1.34 13.76
CA ASN A 56 -6.91 0.75 14.99
C ASN A 56 -7.41 1.44 16.27
N MET A 57 -7.93 2.67 16.17
CA MET A 57 -8.56 3.39 17.29
C MET A 57 -10.03 3.00 17.49
N PHE A 58 -10.64 2.34 16.50
CA PHE A 58 -12.05 1.95 16.50
C PHE A 58 -12.18 0.46 16.12
N PRO A 59 -11.72 -0.46 16.96
CA PRO A 59 -11.62 -1.89 16.62
C PRO A 59 -12.97 -2.58 16.38
N GLU A 60 -14.07 -1.98 16.80
CA GLU A 60 -15.43 -2.52 16.66
C GLU A 60 -16.10 -2.06 15.35
N VAL A 61 -15.50 -1.09 14.65
CA VAL A 61 -16.06 -0.57 13.40
C VAL A 61 -15.49 -1.33 12.21
N ASP A 62 -16.36 -1.82 11.33
CA ASP A 62 -15.92 -2.41 10.06
C ASP A 62 -15.15 -1.35 9.24
N PRO A 63 -13.89 -1.60 8.87
CA PRO A 63 -13.05 -0.67 8.13
C PRO A 63 -13.40 -0.54 6.65
N VAL A 64 -14.61 -0.91 6.24
CA VAL A 64 -15.11 -0.70 4.87
C VAL A 64 -15.20 0.79 4.59
N LEU A 65 -14.52 1.22 3.54
CA LEU A 65 -14.59 2.59 3.05
C LEU A 65 -15.90 2.83 2.31
N GLY A 66 -16.63 3.85 2.74
CA GLY A 66 -17.82 4.37 2.07
C GLY A 66 -17.55 5.72 1.40
N PRO A 67 -18.59 6.36 0.85
CA PRO A 67 -18.44 7.67 0.23
C PRO A 67 -18.21 8.81 1.24
N GLU A 68 -18.37 8.54 2.53
CA GLU A 68 -18.12 9.52 3.58
C GLU A 68 -16.64 9.67 3.87
N MET A 69 -16.23 10.88 4.20
CA MET A 69 -14.87 11.16 4.65
C MET A 69 -14.67 10.65 6.09
N ARG A 70 -13.94 9.56 6.26
CA ARG A 70 -13.68 8.93 7.57
C ARG A 70 -12.32 9.28 8.17
N ALA A 71 -11.42 9.84 7.37
CA ALA A 71 -10.13 10.29 7.85
C ALA A 71 -9.63 11.48 7.02
N THR A 72 -8.84 12.35 7.67
CA THR A 72 -8.17 13.50 7.04
C THR A 72 -6.65 13.34 7.07
N GLY A 73 -6.14 12.26 7.69
CA GLY A 73 -4.71 11.97 7.81
C GLY A 73 -4.12 11.56 6.46
N GLU A 74 -2.94 12.11 6.17
CA GLU A 74 -2.15 11.75 5.00
C GLU A 74 -0.66 11.87 5.30
N VAL A 75 0.12 10.98 4.71
CA VAL A 75 1.57 10.94 4.81
C VAL A 75 2.22 10.91 3.44
N MET A 76 3.52 11.08 3.38
CA MET A 76 4.26 11.12 2.13
C MET A 76 5.61 10.42 2.28
N GLY A 77 5.96 9.60 1.29
CA GLY A 77 7.31 9.11 1.07
C GLY A 77 7.96 9.81 -0.12
N ILE A 78 9.20 10.24 0.00
CA ILE A 78 10.02 10.76 -1.10
C ILE A 78 11.30 9.94 -1.22
N ALA A 79 11.65 9.56 -2.45
CA ALA A 79 12.90 8.85 -2.75
C ALA A 79 13.27 8.99 -4.24
N ASP A 80 14.47 8.49 -4.58
CA ASP A 80 14.98 8.49 -5.95
C ASP A 80 14.26 7.45 -6.85
N ASN A 81 13.62 6.44 -6.26
CA ASN A 81 12.83 5.43 -6.97
C ASN A 81 11.48 5.20 -6.30
N PHE A 82 10.55 4.62 -7.08
CA PHE A 82 9.17 4.40 -6.65
C PHE A 82 9.08 3.44 -5.45
N GLY A 83 9.80 2.32 -5.48
CA GLY A 83 9.72 1.31 -4.44
C GLY A 83 10.11 1.88 -3.07
N MET A 84 11.20 2.64 -2.99
CA MET A 84 11.63 3.29 -1.75
C MET A 84 10.67 4.39 -1.31
N ALA A 85 10.13 5.19 -2.25
CA ALA A 85 9.15 6.21 -1.93
C ALA A 85 7.86 5.59 -1.39
N TYR A 86 7.41 4.49 -1.97
CA TYR A 86 6.26 3.70 -1.50
C TYR A 86 6.54 3.10 -0.12
N TYR A 87 7.68 2.44 0.08
CA TYR A 87 8.04 1.87 1.37
C TYR A 87 8.00 2.91 2.49
N LYS A 88 8.62 4.08 2.27
CA LYS A 88 8.59 5.20 3.21
C LYS A 88 7.18 5.72 3.49
N SER A 89 6.30 5.74 2.49
CA SER A 89 4.92 6.17 2.68
C SER A 89 4.13 5.17 3.53
N GLN A 90 4.35 3.87 3.34
CA GLN A 90 3.74 2.82 4.14
C GLN A 90 4.22 2.87 5.60
N GLU A 91 5.52 3.00 5.83
CA GLU A 91 6.10 3.15 7.16
C GLU A 91 5.51 4.40 7.87
N ALA A 92 5.44 5.53 7.17
CA ALA A 92 4.86 6.75 7.70
C ALA A 92 3.34 6.64 8.00
N ALA A 93 2.62 5.77 7.27
CA ALA A 93 1.22 5.44 7.55
C ALA A 93 1.04 4.45 8.71
N GLY A 94 2.14 3.95 9.28
CA GLY A 94 2.11 2.92 10.33
C GLY A 94 1.91 1.50 9.80
N CYS A 95 2.00 1.31 8.49
CA CYS A 95 1.96 0.02 7.82
C CYS A 95 3.40 -0.45 7.59
N ILE A 96 3.96 -1.23 8.51
CA ILE A 96 5.34 -1.73 8.41
C ILE A 96 5.35 -2.95 7.50
N LEU A 97 5.93 -2.79 6.31
CA LEU A 97 6.08 -3.89 5.36
C LEU A 97 7.13 -4.88 5.84
N PRO A 98 6.83 -6.19 5.85
CA PRO A 98 7.80 -7.21 6.25
C PRO A 98 8.91 -7.35 5.20
N THR A 99 10.10 -7.77 5.63
CA THR A 99 11.22 -8.08 4.74
C THR A 99 11.44 -9.58 4.51
N SER A 100 10.71 -10.42 5.23
CA SER A 100 10.68 -11.89 5.12
C SER A 100 9.43 -12.42 5.80
N GLY A 101 9.17 -13.73 5.66
CA GLY A 101 8.07 -14.40 6.36
C GLY A 101 7.09 -15.09 5.42
N LYS A 102 5.81 -15.19 5.83
CA LYS A 102 4.74 -15.83 5.05
C LYS A 102 3.75 -14.81 4.50
N VAL A 103 3.41 -14.96 3.23
CA VAL A 103 2.40 -14.12 2.54
C VAL A 103 1.17 -14.97 2.25
N LEU A 104 0.04 -14.57 2.79
CA LEU A 104 -1.26 -15.13 2.42
C LEU A 104 -1.72 -14.50 1.10
N VAL A 105 -1.94 -15.32 0.10
CA VAL A 105 -2.42 -14.93 -1.22
C VAL A 105 -3.76 -15.59 -1.49
N THR A 106 -4.82 -14.80 -1.56
CA THR A 106 -6.15 -15.24 -1.94
C THR A 106 -6.75 -14.24 -2.92
N VAL A 107 -6.89 -14.65 -4.17
CA VAL A 107 -7.28 -13.73 -5.24
C VAL A 107 -8.43 -14.28 -6.05
N SER A 108 -9.19 -13.36 -6.63
CA SER A 108 -10.26 -13.68 -7.57
C SER A 108 -9.75 -14.35 -8.85
N ASP A 109 -10.61 -15.09 -9.53
CA ASP A 109 -10.25 -15.75 -10.78
C ASP A 109 -9.75 -14.79 -11.85
N ARG A 110 -10.31 -13.59 -11.94
CA ARG A 110 -9.87 -12.54 -12.87
C ARG A 110 -8.45 -12.05 -12.60
N ASP A 111 -7.99 -12.13 -11.34
CA ASP A 111 -6.71 -11.59 -10.88
C ASP A 111 -5.60 -12.66 -10.85
N LYS A 112 -5.94 -13.95 -11.02
CA LYS A 112 -5.00 -15.07 -10.95
C LYS A 112 -3.80 -14.90 -11.90
N LYS A 113 -4.05 -14.50 -13.15
CA LYS A 113 -2.97 -14.27 -14.13
C LYS A 113 -2.01 -13.13 -13.78
N PHE A 114 -2.46 -12.20 -12.93
CA PHE A 114 -1.64 -11.07 -12.53
C PHE A 114 -0.90 -11.30 -11.21
N ILE A 115 -1.39 -12.24 -10.38
CA ILE A 115 -0.75 -12.55 -9.11
C ILE A 115 0.45 -13.49 -9.26
N GLU A 116 0.50 -14.30 -10.32
CA GLU A 116 1.60 -15.24 -10.57
C GLU A 116 2.99 -14.57 -10.58
N PRO A 117 3.24 -13.52 -11.38
CA PRO A 117 4.54 -12.84 -11.36
C PRO A 117 4.85 -12.20 -10.00
N ILE A 118 3.84 -11.69 -9.29
CA ILE A 118 4.00 -11.12 -7.95
C ILE A 118 4.41 -12.20 -6.94
N ALA A 119 3.81 -13.39 -7.01
CA ALA A 119 4.16 -14.51 -6.15
C ALA A 119 5.60 -15.00 -6.39
N ARG A 120 6.06 -15.05 -7.65
CA ARG A 120 7.47 -15.35 -7.97
C ARG A 120 8.42 -14.31 -7.42
N ASP A 121 8.08 -13.05 -7.57
CA ASP A 121 8.87 -11.94 -7.01
C ASP A 121 8.98 -12.05 -5.49
N LEU A 122 7.88 -12.33 -4.78
CA LEU A 122 7.89 -12.55 -3.33
C LEU A 122 8.77 -13.74 -2.92
N ILE A 123 8.70 -14.85 -3.64
CA ILE A 123 9.57 -16.01 -3.40
C ILE A 123 11.04 -15.63 -3.60
N SER A 124 11.36 -14.88 -4.66
CA SER A 124 12.74 -14.40 -4.91
C SER A 124 13.26 -13.47 -3.81
N LEU A 125 12.37 -12.78 -3.10
CA LEU A 125 12.66 -11.94 -1.94
C LEU A 125 12.71 -12.72 -0.62
N GLY A 126 12.55 -14.05 -0.65
CA GLY A 126 12.66 -14.93 0.51
C GLY A 126 11.36 -15.20 1.26
N PHE A 127 10.22 -14.82 0.71
CA PHE A 127 8.91 -15.13 1.31
C PHE A 127 8.42 -16.53 0.95
N LYS A 128 7.61 -17.11 1.86
CA LYS A 128 6.83 -18.31 1.60
C LYS A 128 5.40 -17.92 1.27
N ILE A 129 4.84 -18.53 0.23
CA ILE A 129 3.45 -18.28 -0.18
C ILE A 129 2.52 -19.29 0.48
N VAL A 130 1.43 -18.78 1.03
CA VAL A 130 0.29 -19.55 1.52
C VAL A 130 -0.93 -19.13 0.73
N SER A 131 -1.73 -20.06 0.23
CA SER A 131 -2.88 -19.73 -0.62
C SER A 131 -4.09 -20.60 -0.32
N THR A 132 -5.29 -20.06 -0.55
CA THR A 132 -6.53 -20.87 -0.53
C THR A 132 -6.64 -21.76 -1.76
N GLY A 133 -7.38 -22.86 -1.66
CA GLY A 133 -7.42 -23.96 -2.65
C GLY A 133 -7.39 -23.54 -4.12
N GLY A 134 -8.33 -22.72 -4.59
CA GLY A 134 -8.39 -22.32 -6.00
C GLY A 134 -7.25 -21.40 -6.46
N THR A 135 -6.67 -20.58 -5.55
CA THR A 135 -5.47 -19.79 -5.85
C THR A 135 -4.22 -20.68 -5.84
N ALA A 136 -4.15 -21.62 -4.90
CA ALA A 136 -3.05 -22.56 -4.80
C ALA A 136 -2.95 -23.48 -6.01
N GLU A 137 -4.09 -24.01 -6.48
CA GLU A 137 -4.17 -24.83 -7.68
C GLU A 137 -3.62 -24.08 -8.90
N TYR A 138 -4.07 -22.85 -9.10
CA TYR A 138 -3.59 -22.00 -10.19
C TYR A 138 -2.06 -21.75 -10.10
N LEU A 139 -1.58 -21.31 -8.94
CA LEU A 139 -0.16 -21.00 -8.75
C LEU A 139 0.74 -22.23 -8.96
N ARG A 140 0.34 -23.40 -8.43
CA ARG A 140 1.05 -24.67 -8.64
C ARG A 140 1.05 -25.07 -10.10
N GLY A 141 -0.07 -24.91 -10.81
CA GLY A 141 -0.15 -25.13 -12.25
C GLY A 141 0.79 -24.25 -13.08
N GLN A 142 1.19 -23.09 -12.53
CA GLN A 142 2.22 -22.21 -13.12
C GLN A 142 3.62 -22.50 -12.58
N GLY A 143 3.83 -23.56 -11.79
CA GLY A 143 5.13 -23.88 -11.20
C GLY A 143 5.55 -22.97 -10.04
N VAL A 144 4.59 -22.32 -9.38
CA VAL A 144 4.84 -21.51 -8.17
C VAL A 144 4.50 -22.35 -6.94
N GLU A 145 5.48 -22.59 -6.08
CA GLU A 145 5.30 -23.33 -4.84
C GLU A 145 4.46 -22.53 -3.85
N THR A 146 3.44 -23.18 -3.27
CA THR A 146 2.58 -22.57 -2.25
C THR A 146 2.06 -23.61 -1.27
N GLU A 147 1.98 -23.26 0.01
CA GLU A 147 1.27 -23.98 1.06
C GLU A 147 -0.24 -23.76 0.89
N VAL A 148 -1.03 -24.82 1.03
CA VAL A 148 -2.51 -24.71 0.94
C VAL A 148 -3.09 -24.50 2.33
N VAL A 149 -4.02 -23.56 2.44
CA VAL A 149 -4.78 -23.29 3.66
C VAL A 149 -6.28 -23.31 3.35
N ASN A 150 -7.08 -23.84 4.27
CA ASN A 150 -8.53 -23.82 4.19
C ASN A 150 -9.09 -22.40 4.36
N LYS A 151 -10.21 -22.10 3.70
CA LYS A 151 -11.01 -20.92 3.97
C LYS A 151 -11.68 -21.05 5.35
N LEU A 152 -12.26 -19.97 5.88
CA LEU A 152 -12.88 -19.97 7.21
C LEU A 152 -13.97 -21.03 7.38
N HIS A 153 -14.74 -21.29 6.35
CA HIS A 153 -15.87 -22.23 6.37
C HIS A 153 -15.50 -23.67 5.93
N GLU A 154 -14.27 -23.94 5.52
CA GLU A 154 -13.80 -25.24 5.02
C GLU A 154 -13.24 -26.15 6.12
N GLY A 155 -13.27 -25.69 7.40
CA GLY A 155 -12.76 -26.44 8.55
C GLY A 155 -11.48 -25.86 9.15
N ARG A 156 -10.88 -26.58 10.10
CA ARG A 156 -9.64 -26.18 10.78
C ARG A 156 -8.52 -27.20 10.54
N PRO A 157 -7.24 -26.74 10.52
CA PRO A 157 -6.78 -25.35 10.58
C PRO A 157 -7.16 -24.56 9.33
N ASN A 158 -7.45 -23.27 9.47
CA ASN A 158 -7.83 -22.40 8.38
C ASN A 158 -7.05 -21.07 8.41
N LEU A 159 -7.31 -20.21 7.41
CA LEU A 159 -6.62 -18.92 7.27
C LEU A 159 -6.83 -18.00 8.49
N GLY A 160 -7.99 -18.07 9.16
CA GLY A 160 -8.28 -17.31 10.36
C GLY A 160 -7.40 -17.74 11.54
N ASP A 161 -7.15 -19.03 11.68
CA ASP A 161 -6.24 -19.56 12.70
C ASP A 161 -4.80 -19.05 12.45
N MET A 162 -4.35 -19.05 11.17
CA MET A 162 -3.02 -18.56 10.82
C MET A 162 -2.85 -17.06 11.10
N ILE A 163 -3.85 -16.24 10.78
CA ILE A 163 -3.82 -14.80 11.05
C ILE A 163 -3.83 -14.54 12.55
N THR A 164 -4.73 -15.22 13.30
CA THR A 164 -4.84 -15.06 14.74
C THR A 164 -3.56 -15.43 15.48
N ASN A 165 -2.90 -16.49 15.04
CA ASN A 165 -1.63 -17.00 15.60
C ASN A 165 -0.39 -16.25 15.06
N LYS A 166 -0.56 -15.16 14.30
CA LYS A 166 0.54 -14.37 13.73
C LYS A 166 1.50 -15.20 12.88
N GLN A 167 0.98 -16.14 12.12
CA GLN A 167 1.77 -16.97 11.19
C GLN A 167 1.86 -16.37 9.79
N ILE A 168 1.19 -15.24 9.57
CA ILE A 168 1.16 -14.49 8.31
C ILE A 168 1.71 -13.08 8.55
N ASP A 169 2.61 -12.65 7.68
CA ASP A 169 3.30 -11.37 7.78
C ASP A 169 2.79 -10.33 6.77
N LEU A 170 2.16 -10.78 5.68
CA LEU A 170 1.57 -9.95 4.64
C LEU A 170 0.34 -10.65 4.06
N ILE A 171 -0.70 -9.91 3.74
CA ILE A 171 -1.90 -10.44 3.11
C ILE A 171 -2.16 -9.72 1.79
N ILE A 172 -2.35 -10.50 0.72
CA ILE A 172 -2.84 -10.05 -0.58
C ILE A 172 -4.18 -10.75 -0.81
N ASN A 173 -5.27 -10.00 -0.70
CA ASN A 173 -6.62 -10.51 -0.87
C ASN A 173 -7.42 -9.60 -1.81
N THR A 174 -7.81 -10.13 -2.98
CA THR A 174 -8.65 -9.39 -3.95
C THR A 174 -10.05 -9.97 -3.99
N PRO A 175 -10.98 -9.44 -3.18
CA PRO A 175 -12.34 -9.97 -3.08
C PRO A 175 -13.15 -9.74 -4.36
N VAL A 176 -14.11 -10.64 -4.67
CA VAL A 176 -14.91 -10.58 -5.91
C VAL A 176 -16.40 -10.56 -5.68
N ASP A 177 -16.93 -11.29 -4.69
CA ASP A 177 -18.36 -11.56 -4.57
C ASP A 177 -18.94 -11.29 -3.19
N ARG A 178 -20.27 -11.06 -3.16
CA ARG A 178 -21.03 -10.86 -1.92
C ARG A 178 -20.93 -12.05 -0.95
N THR A 179 -20.71 -13.25 -1.42
CA THR A 179 -20.54 -14.46 -0.59
C THR A 179 -19.17 -14.53 0.07
N SER A 180 -18.14 -13.95 -0.54
CA SER A 180 -16.79 -13.81 0.06
C SER A 180 -16.69 -12.61 1.02
N MET A 181 -17.71 -11.76 1.10
CA MET A 181 -17.67 -10.54 1.92
C MET A 181 -17.52 -10.83 3.43
N ILE A 182 -18.06 -11.95 3.93
CA ILE A 182 -17.94 -12.31 5.35
C ILE A 182 -16.50 -12.71 5.68
N ASP A 183 -15.91 -13.59 4.86
CA ASP A 183 -14.52 -14.00 5.02
C ASP A 183 -13.58 -12.80 4.86
N ASP A 184 -13.87 -11.93 3.92
CA ASP A 184 -13.11 -10.73 3.61
C ASP A 184 -13.16 -9.69 4.75
N SER A 185 -14.33 -9.47 5.32
CA SER A 185 -14.51 -8.58 6.48
C SER A 185 -13.72 -9.11 7.68
N PHE A 186 -13.78 -10.42 7.94
CA PHE A 186 -13.01 -11.05 9.03
C PHE A 186 -11.51 -10.90 8.80
N ILE A 187 -11.00 -11.23 7.61
CA ILE A 187 -9.58 -11.11 7.27
C ILE A 187 -9.12 -9.66 7.48
N ARG A 188 -9.88 -8.69 6.99
CA ARG A 188 -9.59 -7.27 7.09
C ARG A 188 -9.52 -6.79 8.55
N MET A 189 -10.55 -7.09 9.33
CA MET A 189 -10.58 -6.72 10.75
C MET A 189 -9.41 -7.34 11.53
N GLN A 190 -9.17 -8.65 11.35
CA GLN A 190 -8.06 -9.32 12.00
C GLN A 190 -6.69 -8.76 11.57
N SER A 191 -6.53 -8.45 10.29
CA SER A 191 -5.29 -7.84 9.78
C SER A 191 -4.98 -6.50 10.44
N ILE A 192 -5.99 -5.64 10.59
CA ILE A 192 -5.86 -4.34 11.26
C ILE A 192 -5.53 -4.52 12.75
N GLN A 193 -6.26 -5.39 13.46
CA GLN A 193 -6.01 -5.66 14.88
C GLN A 193 -4.62 -6.23 15.14
N LYS A 194 -4.13 -7.10 14.24
CA LYS A 194 -2.79 -7.72 14.34
C LYS A 194 -1.69 -6.87 13.71
N LYS A 195 -2.05 -5.75 13.08
CA LYS A 195 -1.13 -4.86 12.34
C LYS A 195 -0.41 -5.58 11.19
N ILE A 196 -1.11 -6.49 10.50
CA ILE A 196 -0.58 -7.18 9.33
C ILE A 196 -0.91 -6.34 8.10
N PRO A 197 0.08 -5.98 7.27
CA PRO A 197 -0.15 -5.29 5.99
C PRO A 197 -1.15 -6.05 5.10
N TYR A 198 -2.14 -5.34 4.58
CA TYR A 198 -3.25 -5.93 3.85
C TYR A 198 -3.48 -5.21 2.52
N MET A 199 -3.27 -5.91 1.41
CA MET A 199 -3.38 -5.38 0.04
C MET A 199 -4.63 -5.94 -0.64
N THR A 200 -5.49 -5.04 -1.13
CA THR A 200 -6.78 -5.39 -1.71
C THR A 200 -6.80 -5.35 -3.24
N THR A 201 -5.70 -4.96 -3.86
CA THR A 201 -5.60 -4.86 -5.32
C THR A 201 -4.25 -5.37 -5.82
N ILE A 202 -4.23 -5.85 -7.06
CA ILE A 202 -2.99 -6.25 -7.74
C ILE A 202 -2.00 -5.09 -7.86
N ALA A 203 -2.49 -3.88 -8.08
CA ALA A 203 -1.63 -2.69 -8.16
C ALA A 203 -0.92 -2.42 -6.82
N ALA A 204 -1.64 -2.49 -5.70
CA ALA A 204 -1.06 -2.35 -4.37
C ALA A 204 -0.07 -3.49 -4.07
N ALA A 205 -0.39 -4.73 -4.45
CA ALA A 205 0.51 -5.88 -4.27
C ALA A 205 1.84 -5.69 -5.03
N ARG A 206 1.81 -5.21 -6.28
CA ARG A 206 3.01 -4.88 -7.06
C ARG A 206 3.83 -3.77 -6.40
N ALA A 207 3.18 -2.68 -5.99
CA ALA A 207 3.85 -1.58 -5.29
C ALA A 207 4.52 -2.06 -3.99
N THR A 208 3.85 -2.95 -3.26
CA THR A 208 4.39 -3.57 -2.03
C THR A 208 5.65 -4.38 -2.31
N VAL A 209 5.65 -5.22 -3.36
CA VAL A 209 6.82 -6.00 -3.76
C VAL A 209 8.00 -5.10 -4.14
N GLU A 210 7.76 -4.04 -4.91
CA GLU A 210 8.81 -3.06 -5.25
C GLU A 210 9.32 -2.32 -4.01
N GLY A 211 8.43 -1.99 -3.07
CA GLY A 211 8.79 -1.39 -1.79
C GLY A 211 9.69 -2.29 -0.95
N ILE A 212 9.30 -3.54 -0.77
CA ILE A 212 10.08 -4.55 -0.03
C ILE A 212 11.44 -4.76 -0.68
N ARG A 213 11.48 -4.94 -2.01
CA ARG A 213 12.73 -5.10 -2.78
C ARG A 213 13.69 -3.92 -2.55
N SER A 214 13.17 -2.70 -2.58
CA SER A 214 13.98 -1.49 -2.36
C SER A 214 14.50 -1.42 -0.92
N ALA A 215 13.70 -1.82 0.07
CA ALA A 215 14.08 -1.78 1.48
C ALA A 215 15.10 -2.87 1.87
N GLN A 216 15.10 -4.03 1.21
CA GLN A 216 16.08 -5.08 1.47
C GLN A 216 17.50 -4.68 1.05
N HIS A 217 17.66 -3.82 0.06
CA HIS A 217 18.95 -3.44 -0.51
C HIS A 217 19.50 -2.10 0.01
N VAL A 218 18.65 -1.27 0.61
CA VAL A 218 19.02 0.09 1.03
C VAL A 218 18.51 0.37 2.43
N LYS A 219 19.40 0.77 3.33
CA LYS A 219 18.99 1.23 4.67
C LYS A 219 18.17 2.51 4.53
N VAL A 220 16.93 2.45 4.99
CA VAL A 220 16.05 3.61 5.02
C VAL A 220 16.63 4.65 6.00
N SER A 221 16.86 5.86 5.52
CA SER A 221 17.29 6.98 6.35
C SER A 221 16.38 8.18 6.13
N PRO A 222 16.06 8.94 7.20
CA PRO A 222 15.36 10.20 7.05
C PRO A 222 16.24 11.22 6.32
N ARG A 223 15.61 12.03 5.48
CA ARG A 223 16.25 13.13 4.76
C ARG A 223 15.32 14.33 4.79
N SER A 224 15.85 15.51 5.03
CA SER A 224 15.04 16.74 5.06
C SER A 224 14.57 17.14 3.65
N LEU A 225 13.46 17.88 3.56
CA LEU A 225 12.98 18.41 2.28
C LEU A 225 14.01 19.37 1.66
N GLN A 226 14.77 20.10 2.48
CA GLN A 226 15.82 21.00 2.03
C GLN A 226 16.94 20.26 1.32
N GLU A 227 17.35 19.10 1.84
CA GLU A 227 18.36 18.25 1.19
C GLU A 227 17.88 17.62 -0.12
N TYR A 228 16.57 17.42 -0.29
CA TYR A 228 16.01 16.97 -1.58
C TYR A 228 16.04 18.09 -2.64
N HIS A 229 16.06 19.36 -2.23
CA HIS A 229 15.93 20.51 -3.14
C HIS A 229 17.20 21.40 -3.21
N SER A 230 18.26 21.00 -2.51
CA SER A 230 19.56 21.65 -2.56
C SER A 230 20.32 21.41 -3.88
#